data_f4202209b95c5b4191ab4d7bcf32794a
#
_entry.id   f4202209b95c5b4191ab4d7bcf32794a
#
_cell.length_a   1.000
_cell.length_b   1.000
_cell.length_c   1.000
_cell.angle_alpha   90.00
_cell.angle_beta   90.00
_cell.angle_gamma   90.00
#
_symmetry.space_group_name_H-M   'P 1'
#
loop_
_entity.id
_entity.type
_entity.pdbx_description
1 polymer ?
#
loop_
_entity_poly.entity_id
_entity_poly.type
_entity_poly.pdbx_seq_one_letter_code
_entity_poly.pdbx_strand_id
1 'polypeptide(L)' 'MEQYEWEKLSPEQKKVQLYLEQKKILEAFLERGAISKAQFDKSLGDLTVKMGMSGLAE' A
#
# COMPACT_ATOMS: atom_id res chain seq x y z
N MET A 1 -14.75 10.13 -0.85
CA MET A 1 -15.03 9.59 -0.84
C MET A 1 -15.20 8.63 -0.66
N GLU A 2 -15.11 8.10 -0.27
CA GLU A 2 -15.28 7.17 -0.21
C GLU A 2 -16.27 6.65 -0.21
N GLN A 3 -16.58 6.23 -0.76
CA GLN A 3 -17.76 5.83 -1.06
C GLN A 3 -18.05 4.42 -1.01
N TYR A 4 -17.12 3.51 -1.11
CA TYR A 4 -17.38 2.12 -0.88
C TYR A 4 -17.57 1.95 0.59
N GLU A 5 -18.32 0.95 0.99
CA GLU A 5 -18.61 0.75 2.38
C GLU A 5 -17.57 -0.16 2.95
N TRP A 6 -16.70 0.45 3.73
CA TRP A 6 -15.54 -0.25 4.26
C TRP A 6 -15.93 -1.51 5.00
N GLU A 7 -17.02 -1.43 5.75
CA GLU A 7 -17.41 -2.56 6.58
C GLU A 7 -17.87 -3.76 5.79
N LYS A 8 -18.27 -3.55 4.55
CA LYS A 8 -18.74 -4.64 3.73
C LYS A 8 -17.64 -5.33 2.98
N LEU A 9 -16.44 -4.80 3.05
CA LEU A 9 -15.31 -5.43 2.40
C LEU A 9 -14.86 -6.64 3.19
N SER A 10 -14.43 -7.68 2.48
CA SER A 10 -13.84 -8.82 3.16
C SER A 10 -12.50 -8.41 3.76
N PRO A 11 -12.00 -9.20 4.73
CA PRO A 11 -10.71 -8.87 5.32
C PRO A 11 -9.60 -8.74 4.27
N GLU A 12 -9.64 -9.56 3.25
CA GLU A 12 -8.64 -9.49 2.21
C GLU A 12 -8.78 -8.23 1.40
N GLN A 13 -10.01 -7.84 1.11
CA GLN A 13 -10.23 -6.61 0.38
C GLN A 13 -9.78 -5.40 1.19
N LYS A 14 -10.01 -5.46 2.49
CA LYS A 14 -9.54 -4.37 3.34
C LYS A 14 -8.04 -4.26 3.32
N LYS A 15 -7.35 -5.40 3.33
CA LYS A 15 -5.90 -5.38 3.23
C LYS A 15 -5.44 -4.77 1.92
N VAL A 16 -6.07 -5.15 0.83
CA VAL A 16 -5.69 -4.62 -0.47
C VAL A 16 -5.90 -3.11 -0.51
N GLN A 17 -7.02 -2.65 0.02
CA GLN A 17 -7.29 -1.22 0.03
C GLN A 17 -6.24 -0.46 0.83
N LEU A 18 -5.90 -0.97 2.00
CA LEU A 18 -4.90 -0.33 2.82
C LEU A 18 -3.55 -0.32 2.13
N TYR A 19 -3.21 -1.42 1.50
CA TYR A 19 -1.95 -1.50 0.77
C TYR A 19 -1.89 -0.46 -0.34
N LEU A 20 -2.96 -0.36 -1.11
CA LEU A 20 -2.99 0.59 -2.21
C LEU A 20 -2.90 2.02 -1.73
N GLU A 21 -3.55 2.32 -0.61
CA GLU A 21 -3.48 3.66 -0.06
C GLU A 21 -2.08 4.00 0.40
N GLN A 22 -1.44 3.07 1.09
CA GLN A 22 -0.08 3.30 1.55
C GLN A 22 0.87 3.45 0.38
N LYS A 23 0.67 2.64 -0.64
CA LYS A 23 1.50 2.72 -1.82
C LYS A 23 1.36 4.09 -2.48
N LYS A 24 0.14 4.59 -2.54
CA LYS A 24 -0.11 5.88 -3.12
C LYS A 24 0.61 6.98 -2.36
N ILE A 25 0.59 6.90 -1.04
CA ILE A 25 1.26 7.88 -0.22
C ILE A 25 2.77 7.82 -0.45
N LEU A 26 3.31 6.62 -0.53
CA LEU A 26 4.73 6.46 -0.79
C LEU A 26 5.11 7.04 -2.15
N GLU A 27 4.27 6.82 -3.14
CA GLU A 27 4.52 7.35 -4.47
C GLU A 27 4.53 8.88 -4.45
N ALA A 28 3.64 9.46 -3.68
CA ALA A 28 3.59 10.91 -3.58
C ALA A 28 4.87 11.44 -2.94
N PHE A 29 5.36 10.76 -1.92
CA PHE A 29 6.60 11.16 -1.28
C PHE A 29 7.77 11.05 -2.24
N LEU A 30 7.78 9.99 -3.02
CA LEU A 30 8.84 9.80 -4.00
C LEU A 30 8.82 10.92 -5.03
N GLU A 31 7.65 11.28 -5.50
CA GLU A 31 7.50 12.33 -6.48
C GLU A 31 7.97 13.67 -5.95
N ARG A 32 7.70 13.91 -4.68
CA ARG A 32 8.12 15.16 -4.06
C ARG A 32 9.59 15.18 -3.72
N GLY A 33 10.25 14.06 -3.82
CA GLY A 33 11.64 13.98 -3.42
C GLY A 33 11.83 13.85 -1.92
N ALA A 34 10.74 13.53 -1.20
CA ALA A 34 10.84 13.37 0.24
C ALA A 34 11.55 12.08 0.60
N ILE A 35 11.50 11.10 -0.26
CA ILE A 35 12.23 9.85 -0.08
C ILE A 35 12.89 9.49 -1.40
N SER A 36 13.95 8.69 -1.31
CA SER A 36 14.63 8.23 -2.49
C SER A 36 13.93 7.00 -3.04
N LYS A 37 14.32 6.64 -4.27
CA LYS A 37 13.75 5.44 -4.87
C LYS A 37 14.11 4.20 -4.07
N ALA A 38 15.32 4.14 -3.55
CA ALA A 38 15.73 3.01 -2.73
C ALA A 38 14.86 2.94 -1.47
N GLN A 39 14.60 4.09 -0.88
CA GLN A 39 13.76 4.14 0.30
C GLN A 39 12.33 3.71 -0.05
N PHE A 40 11.85 4.16 -1.19
CA PHE A 40 10.52 3.80 -1.65
C PHE A 40 10.41 2.30 -1.83
N ASP A 41 11.39 1.71 -2.52
CA ASP A 41 11.36 0.27 -2.77
C ASP A 41 11.40 -0.51 -1.48
N LYS A 42 12.21 -0.08 -0.53
CA LYS A 42 12.32 -0.77 0.73
C LYS A 42 11.02 -0.67 1.52
N SER A 43 10.45 0.53 1.57
CA SER A 43 9.21 0.72 2.31
C SER A 43 8.08 -0.08 1.70
N LEU A 44 8.02 -0.11 0.38
CA LEU A 44 6.99 -0.86 -0.30
C LEU A 44 7.15 -2.35 -0.05
N GLY A 45 8.38 -2.84 -0.08
CA GLY A 45 8.64 -4.24 0.20
C GLY A 45 8.24 -4.61 1.62
N ASP A 46 8.60 -3.76 2.58
CA ASP A 46 8.23 -4.00 3.97
C ASP A 46 6.72 -4.00 4.13
N LEU A 47 6.06 -3.07 3.45
CA LEU A 47 4.62 -3.00 3.52
C LEU A 47 3.98 -4.26 2.97
N THR A 48 4.50 -4.75 1.86
CA THR A 48 3.97 -5.96 1.25
C THR A 48 4.08 -7.13 2.21
N VAL A 49 5.22 -7.27 2.85
CA VAL A 49 5.42 -8.36 3.80
C VAL A 49 4.53 -8.18 5.01
N LYS A 50 4.47 -6.96 5.54
CA LYS A 50 3.72 -6.70 6.74
C LYS A 50 2.24 -6.99 6.53
N MET A 51 1.72 -6.72 5.36
CA MET A 51 0.32 -6.95 5.08
C MET A 51 0.03 -8.35 4.58
N GLY A 52 1.05 -9.17 4.46
CA GLY A 52 0.87 -10.54 4.01
C GLY A 52 0.45 -10.61 2.57
N MET A 53 0.96 -9.71 1.75
CA MET A 53 0.57 -9.65 0.35
C MET A 53 1.61 -10.20 -0.59
N SER A 54 2.67 -10.78 -0.05
CA SER A 54 3.70 -11.30 -0.93
C SER A 54 3.15 -12.35 -1.87
N GLY A 55 2.16 -13.11 -1.41
CA GLY A 55 1.54 -14.11 -2.27
C GLY A 55 0.76 -13.49 -3.40
N LEU A 56 0.23 -12.32 -3.19
CA LEU A 56 -0.53 -11.63 -4.23
C LEU A 56 0.37 -11.01 -5.26
N ALA A 57 1.58 -10.70 -4.89
CA ALA A 57 2.51 -10.07 -5.80
C ALA A 57 3.01 -11.05 -6.84
N GLU A 58 2.79 -12.32 -6.61
CA GLU A 58 3.18 -13.31 -7.56
C GLU A 58 2.07 -13.59 -8.52
#